data_4b53353687033c680c1a83e0f8514158
#
_entry.id   4b53353687033c680c1a83e0f8514158
#
_cell.length_a   1.000
_cell.length_b   1.000
_cell.length_c   1.000
_cell.angle_alpha   90.00
_cell.angle_beta   90.00
_cell.angle_gamma   90.00
#
_symmetry.space_group_name_H-M   'P 1'
#
loop_
_entity.id
_entity.type
_entity.pdbx_description
1 polymer ?
#
loop_
_entity_poly.entity_id
_entity_poly.type
_entity_poly.pdbx_seq_one_letter_code
_entity_poly.pdbx_strand_id
1 'polypeptide(L)'
;MAAPTVPYGELTNQGSSTNIAWHHTTVDRAARAEQQGHRSAILWFTGLSGSGKSSLANAVNSALFERGLACYVLDGDNIRHGLCKDLGFSDADREENIRRIGEVSKLFLDAGIVVLTAFVSPFKADRDKARALVEAGDFI
;
A
#
# COMPACT_ATOMS: atom_id res chain seq x y z
N MET A 1 -25.56 -3.61 0.61
CA MET A 1 -24.17 -3.66 1.10
C MET A 1 -24.13 -4.39 2.43
N ALA A 2 -23.21 -5.32 2.57
CA ALA A 2 -23.07 -6.06 3.83
C ALA A 2 -22.47 -5.14 4.91
N ALA A 3 -23.07 -5.15 6.11
CA ALA A 3 -22.50 -4.46 7.24
C ALA A 3 -21.24 -5.17 7.75
N PRO A 4 -20.33 -4.47 8.42
CA PRO A 4 -19.22 -5.12 9.09
C PRO A 4 -19.69 -6.20 10.06
N THR A 5 -19.00 -7.34 10.08
CA THR A 5 -19.36 -8.45 10.97
C THR A 5 -18.82 -8.28 12.37
N VAL A 6 -17.84 -7.39 12.56
CA VAL A 6 -17.22 -7.09 13.86
C VAL A 6 -17.71 -5.73 14.32
N PRO A 7 -18.35 -5.62 15.49
CA PRO A 7 -18.78 -4.35 16.04
C PRO A 7 -17.63 -3.39 16.27
N TYR A 8 -17.94 -2.11 16.21
CA TYR A 8 -17.00 -1.04 16.45
C TYR A 8 -16.32 -1.21 17.83
N GLY A 9 -14.99 -1.20 17.84
CA GLY A 9 -14.21 -1.27 19.08
C GLY A 9 -13.85 -2.67 19.58
N GLU A 10 -14.28 -3.75 18.89
CA GLU A 10 -13.96 -5.12 19.35
C GLU A 10 -12.59 -5.62 18.95
N LEU A 11 -12.04 -5.14 17.83
CA LEU A 11 -10.72 -5.56 17.38
C LEU A 11 -9.64 -4.76 18.07
N THR A 12 -8.76 -5.45 18.79
CA THR A 12 -7.65 -4.80 19.46
C THR A 12 -6.38 -4.91 18.64
N ASN A 13 -5.57 -3.89 18.74
CA ASN A 13 -4.27 -3.81 18.10
C ASN A 13 -3.22 -4.57 18.90
N GLN A 14 -2.25 -5.16 18.20
CA GLN A 14 -1.12 -5.88 18.80
C GLN A 14 0.12 -5.00 19.02
N GLY A 15 0.00 -3.67 18.80
CA GLY A 15 1.10 -2.73 18.95
C GLY A 15 1.40 -2.35 20.39
N SER A 16 2.21 -1.33 20.59
CA SER A 16 2.66 -0.86 21.90
C SER A 16 1.58 -0.12 22.70
N SER A 17 0.51 0.31 22.07
CA SER A 17 -0.60 0.98 22.73
C SER A 17 -1.71 -0.02 23.08
N THR A 18 -2.20 0.03 24.32
CA THR A 18 -3.21 -0.91 24.82
C THR A 18 -4.64 -0.44 24.64
N ASN A 19 -4.86 0.83 24.23
CA ASN A 19 -6.19 1.44 24.11
C ASN A 19 -6.64 1.63 22.66
N ILE A 20 -5.96 1.00 21.71
CA ILE A 20 -6.26 1.14 20.29
C ILE A 20 -7.06 -0.07 19.83
N ALA A 21 -8.17 0.19 19.12
CA ALA A 21 -8.98 -0.83 18.49
C ALA A 21 -9.21 -0.48 17.03
N TRP A 22 -9.29 -1.51 16.18
CA TRP A 22 -9.66 -1.32 14.78
C TRP A 22 -11.17 -1.09 14.67
N HIS A 23 -11.55 -0.06 13.95
CA HIS A 23 -12.94 0.30 13.74
C HIS A 23 -13.34 0.07 12.29
N HIS A 24 -14.43 -0.64 12.09
CA HIS A 24 -15.01 -0.84 10.77
C HIS A 24 -15.93 0.33 10.41
N THR A 25 -15.72 0.91 9.23
CA THR A 25 -16.58 1.99 8.73
C THR A 25 -17.70 1.42 7.87
N THR A 26 -18.78 2.19 7.72
CA THR A 26 -19.93 1.81 6.88
C THR A 26 -19.51 1.71 5.40
N VAL A 27 -18.68 2.64 4.95
CA VAL A 27 -18.14 2.61 3.59
C VAL A 27 -16.86 1.79 3.60
N ASP A 28 -16.93 0.59 3.10
CA ASP A 28 -15.82 -0.34 3.06
C ASP A 28 -15.20 -0.45 1.65
N ARG A 29 -14.19 -1.30 1.51
CA ARG A 29 -13.51 -1.52 0.23
C ARG A 29 -14.46 -2.03 -0.86
N ALA A 30 -15.35 -2.93 -0.51
CA ALA A 30 -16.33 -3.49 -1.46
C ALA A 30 -17.27 -2.41 -1.98
N ALA A 31 -17.77 -1.54 -1.11
CA ALA A 31 -18.62 -0.41 -1.50
C ALA A 31 -17.89 0.54 -2.43
N ARG A 32 -16.61 0.80 -2.16
CA ARG A 32 -15.77 1.65 -3.03
C ARG A 32 -15.54 1.04 -4.39
N ALA A 33 -15.28 -0.27 -4.45
CA ALA A 33 -15.11 -1.00 -5.71
C ALA A 33 -16.38 -0.95 -6.56
N GLU A 34 -17.52 -1.13 -5.95
CA GLU A 34 -18.81 -1.04 -6.62
C GLU A 34 -19.05 0.36 -7.20
N GLN A 35 -18.83 1.40 -6.41
CA GLN A 35 -19.00 2.78 -6.85
C GLN A 35 -18.04 3.15 -7.98
N GLN A 36 -16.79 2.74 -7.88
CA GLN A 36 -15.74 3.07 -8.84
C GLN A 36 -15.78 2.21 -10.10
N GLY A 37 -16.39 1.04 -10.04
CA GLY A 37 -16.45 0.11 -11.15
C GLY A 37 -15.15 -0.69 -11.36
N HIS A 38 -14.24 -0.71 -10.38
CA HIS A 38 -13.01 -1.50 -10.43
C HIS A 38 -12.54 -1.89 -9.04
N ARG A 39 -11.73 -2.94 -8.98
CA ARG A 39 -11.07 -3.36 -7.74
C ARG A 39 -9.78 -2.59 -7.55
N SER A 40 -9.33 -2.53 -6.29
CA SER A 40 -8.02 -2.02 -5.93
C SER A 40 -6.97 -3.14 -5.97
N ALA A 41 -5.72 -2.76 -6.08
CA ALA A 41 -4.59 -3.68 -6.03
C ALA A 41 -3.31 -2.94 -5.66
N ILE A 42 -2.31 -3.66 -5.19
CA ILE A 42 -0.97 -3.15 -4.99
C ILE A 42 -0.08 -3.72 -6.11
N LEU A 43 0.50 -2.85 -6.92
CA LEU A 43 1.48 -3.21 -7.94
C LEU A 43 2.85 -2.82 -7.41
N TRP A 44 3.63 -3.82 -7.02
CA TRP A 44 4.94 -3.62 -6.40
C TRP A 44 6.06 -3.77 -7.41
N PHE A 45 6.66 -2.65 -7.80
CA PHE A 45 7.81 -2.63 -8.71
C PHE A 45 9.09 -2.64 -7.88
N THR A 46 9.92 -3.64 -8.09
CA THR A 46 11.23 -3.74 -7.44
C THR A 46 12.35 -3.72 -8.49
N GLY A 47 13.53 -3.36 -8.05
CA GLY A 47 14.72 -3.31 -8.92
C GLY A 47 15.69 -2.26 -8.43
N LEU A 48 16.91 -2.34 -8.92
CA LEU A 48 17.96 -1.38 -8.58
C LEU A 48 17.64 0.01 -9.12
N SER A 49 18.24 1.03 -8.53
CA SER A 49 18.18 2.39 -9.04
C SER A 49 18.65 2.41 -10.51
N GLY A 50 17.90 3.10 -11.36
CA GLY A 50 18.20 3.17 -12.78
C GLY A 50 17.74 1.96 -13.60
N SER A 51 17.00 1.01 -13.01
CA SER A 51 16.47 -0.15 -13.72
C SER A 51 15.24 0.16 -14.59
N GLY A 52 14.69 1.37 -14.48
CA GLY A 52 13.49 1.79 -15.23
C GLY A 52 12.18 1.56 -14.49
N LYS A 53 12.19 1.15 -13.23
CA LYS A 53 10.98 0.84 -12.47
C LYS A 53 10.07 2.05 -12.28
N SER A 54 10.64 3.24 -12.01
CA SER A 54 9.84 4.47 -11.86
C SER A 54 9.18 4.89 -13.18
N SER A 55 9.90 4.78 -14.29
CA SER A 55 9.36 5.08 -15.62
C SER A 55 8.25 4.11 -15.99
N LEU A 56 8.43 2.82 -15.71
CA LEU A 56 7.41 1.80 -15.97
C LEU A 56 6.18 2.02 -15.09
N ALA A 57 6.37 2.27 -13.80
CA ALA A 57 5.27 2.53 -12.89
C ALA A 57 4.46 3.76 -13.33
N ASN A 58 5.14 4.83 -13.75
CA ASN A 58 4.48 6.02 -14.26
C ASN A 58 3.68 5.75 -15.55
N ALA A 59 4.23 4.97 -16.46
CA ALA A 59 3.54 4.60 -17.70
C ALA A 59 2.29 3.76 -17.42
N VAL A 60 2.39 2.78 -16.51
CA VAL A 60 1.26 1.95 -16.10
C VAL A 60 0.20 2.81 -15.42
N ASN A 61 0.61 3.71 -14.52
CA ASN A 61 -0.30 4.63 -13.84
C ASN A 61 -1.08 5.49 -14.83
N SER A 62 -0.40 6.05 -15.84
CA SER A 62 -1.06 6.85 -16.87
C SER A 62 -2.07 6.04 -17.67
N ALA A 63 -1.72 4.80 -18.04
CA ALA A 63 -2.63 3.92 -18.77
C ALA A 63 -3.87 3.56 -17.94
N LEU A 64 -3.70 3.30 -16.65
CA LEU A 64 -4.82 3.02 -15.74
C LEU A 64 -5.70 4.24 -15.55
N PHE A 65 -5.09 5.41 -15.40
CA PHE A 65 -5.83 6.67 -15.26
C PHE A 65 -6.68 6.97 -16.49
N GLU A 66 -6.12 6.77 -17.69
CA GLU A 66 -6.86 6.96 -18.95
C GLU A 66 -8.06 6.03 -19.08
N ARG A 67 -8.02 4.87 -18.41
CA ARG A 67 -9.13 3.92 -18.38
C ARG A 67 -10.13 4.22 -17.26
N GLY A 68 -9.96 5.32 -16.54
CA GLY A 68 -10.87 5.76 -15.49
C GLY A 68 -10.65 5.08 -14.13
N LEU A 69 -9.51 4.41 -13.91
CA LEU A 69 -9.20 3.80 -12.63
C LEU A 69 -8.63 4.83 -11.65
N ALA A 70 -9.01 4.72 -10.39
CA ALA A 70 -8.38 5.45 -9.30
C ALA A 70 -7.02 4.80 -9.00
N CYS A 71 -5.94 5.53 -9.26
CA CYS A 71 -4.59 5.00 -9.13
C CYS A 71 -3.62 6.06 -8.60
N TYR A 72 -2.55 5.61 -7.96
CA TYR A 72 -1.55 6.50 -7.37
C TYR A 72 -0.17 5.81 -7.33
N VAL A 73 0.87 6.57 -7.63
CA VAL A 73 2.25 6.08 -7.57
C VAL A 73 2.92 6.54 -6.28
N LEU A 74 3.47 5.59 -5.54
CA LEU A 74 4.39 5.86 -4.43
C LEU A 74 5.80 5.65 -4.95
N ASP A 75 6.50 6.73 -5.21
CA ASP A 75 7.88 6.70 -5.70
C ASP A 75 8.85 6.85 -4.54
N GLY A 76 9.98 6.12 -4.60
CA GLY A 76 10.96 6.10 -3.52
C GLY A 76 11.52 7.47 -3.16
N ASP A 77 11.80 8.30 -4.13
CA ASP A 77 12.33 9.63 -3.88
C ASP A 77 11.28 10.53 -3.23
N ASN A 78 10.04 10.47 -3.73
CA ASN A 78 8.96 11.30 -3.23
C ASN A 78 8.60 10.99 -1.78
N ILE A 79 8.56 9.73 -1.38
CA ILE A 79 8.25 9.39 0.01
C ILE A 79 9.36 9.77 0.99
N ARG A 80 10.62 9.84 0.53
CA ARG A 80 11.74 10.28 1.37
C ARG A 80 11.74 11.78 1.62
N HIS A 81 10.94 12.55 0.89
CA HIS A 81 10.72 13.97 1.18
C HIS A 81 9.75 14.20 2.35
N GLY A 82 8.93 13.21 2.69
CA GLY A 82 7.92 13.33 3.74
C GLY A 82 7.84 12.10 4.64
N LEU A 83 7.11 11.10 4.21
CA LEU A 83 6.79 9.91 5.02
C LEU A 83 8.02 9.24 5.64
N CYS A 84 9.10 9.15 4.92
CA CYS A 84 10.33 8.47 5.32
C CYS A 84 11.54 9.41 5.39
N LYS A 85 11.33 10.71 5.59
CA LYS A 85 12.42 11.70 5.62
C LYS A 85 13.41 11.50 6.76
N ASP A 86 12.99 10.83 7.83
CA ASP A 86 13.80 10.54 9.01
C ASP A 86 14.68 9.30 8.84
N LEU A 87 14.53 8.57 7.72
CA LEU A 87 15.25 7.33 7.48
C LEU A 87 16.45 7.53 6.55
N GLY A 88 17.55 6.85 6.87
CA GLY A 88 18.74 6.79 6.04
C GLY A 88 18.77 5.53 5.17
N PHE A 89 19.98 5.00 4.96
CA PHE A 89 20.21 3.86 4.06
C PHE A 89 20.82 2.65 4.76
N SER A 90 20.84 2.61 6.09
CA SER A 90 21.21 1.41 6.84
C SER A 90 20.20 0.29 6.57
N ASP A 91 20.58 -0.96 6.81
CA ASP A 91 19.67 -2.09 6.60
C ASP A 91 18.41 -1.94 7.46
N ALA A 92 18.56 -1.48 8.70
CA ALA A 92 17.43 -1.24 9.61
C ALA A 92 16.51 -0.14 9.06
N ASP A 93 17.07 0.96 8.55
CA ASP A 93 16.27 2.05 7.97
C ASP A 93 15.58 1.62 6.67
N ARG A 94 16.23 0.80 5.85
CA ARG A 94 15.63 0.25 4.63
C ARG A 94 14.46 -0.67 4.95
N GLU A 95 14.60 -1.51 5.97
CA GLU A 95 13.53 -2.38 6.44
C GLU A 95 12.34 -1.55 6.94
N GLU A 96 12.58 -0.51 7.74
CA GLU A 96 11.53 0.39 8.24
C GLU A 96 10.86 1.15 7.11
N ASN A 97 11.63 1.59 6.10
CA ASN A 97 11.09 2.25 4.92
C ASN A 97 10.07 1.35 4.21
N ILE A 98 10.42 0.10 3.95
CA ILE A 98 9.54 -0.86 3.28
C ILE A 98 8.32 -1.18 4.16
N ARG A 99 8.49 -1.29 5.47
CA ARG A 99 7.38 -1.49 6.39
C ARG A 99 6.35 -0.36 6.29
N ARG A 100 6.81 0.89 6.33
CA ARG A 100 5.93 2.07 6.21
C ARG A 100 5.20 2.09 4.87
N ILE A 101 5.91 1.80 3.78
CA ILE A 101 5.32 1.76 2.44
C ILE A 101 4.26 0.68 2.35
N GLY A 102 4.54 -0.50 2.91
CA GLY A 102 3.58 -1.59 2.94
C GLY A 102 2.30 -1.22 3.67
N GLU A 103 2.42 -0.59 4.83
CA GLU A 103 1.27 -0.14 5.63
C GLU A 103 0.46 0.94 4.91
N VAL A 104 1.12 1.92 4.31
CA VAL A 104 0.44 2.96 3.53
C VAL A 104 -0.25 2.37 2.30
N SER A 105 0.40 1.44 1.62
CA SER A 105 -0.18 0.74 0.46
C SER A 105 -1.45 -0.02 0.84
N LYS A 106 -1.46 -0.64 2.02
CA LYS A 106 -2.65 -1.30 2.55
C LYS A 106 -3.81 -0.32 2.74
N LEU A 107 -3.54 0.89 3.23
CA LEU A 107 -4.56 1.93 3.37
C LEU A 107 -5.10 2.38 2.01
N PHE A 108 -4.25 2.56 1.01
CA PHE A 108 -4.69 2.85 -0.35
C PHE A 108 -5.55 1.73 -0.92
N LEU A 109 -5.15 0.48 -0.69
CA LEU A 109 -5.90 -0.69 -1.13
C LEU A 109 -7.33 -0.66 -0.53
N ASP A 110 -7.42 -0.41 0.76
CA ASP A 110 -8.69 -0.31 1.48
C ASP A 110 -9.53 0.86 0.97
N ALA A 111 -8.89 1.95 0.58
CA ALA A 111 -9.56 3.12 -0.01
C ALA A 111 -10.02 2.90 -1.46
N GLY A 112 -9.80 1.71 -2.03
CA GLY A 112 -10.24 1.39 -3.38
C GLY A 112 -9.30 1.86 -4.48
N ILE A 113 -8.07 2.22 -4.15
CA ILE A 113 -7.10 2.79 -5.08
C ILE A 113 -6.12 1.71 -5.53
N VAL A 114 -5.82 1.68 -6.82
CA VAL A 114 -4.70 0.89 -7.35
C VAL A 114 -3.43 1.67 -7.04
N VAL A 115 -2.62 1.15 -6.14
CA VAL A 115 -1.36 1.78 -5.75
C VAL A 115 -0.18 1.09 -6.41
N LEU A 116 0.68 1.89 -7.03
CA LEU A 116 1.90 1.41 -7.68
C LEU A 116 3.09 1.89 -6.86
N THR A 117 3.91 0.95 -6.40
CA THR A 117 5.09 1.28 -5.60
C THR A 117 6.35 1.06 -6.41
N ALA A 118 7.24 2.04 -6.42
CA ALA A 118 8.49 1.98 -7.18
C ALA A 118 9.67 2.25 -6.25
N PHE A 119 10.20 1.18 -5.65
CA PHE A 119 11.30 1.26 -4.69
C PHE A 119 12.36 0.22 -4.97
N VAL A 120 13.59 0.55 -4.57
CA VAL A 120 14.60 -0.48 -4.38
C VAL A 120 14.20 -1.25 -3.12
N SER A 121 13.68 -2.43 -3.25
CA SER A 121 13.33 -3.32 -2.14
C SER A 121 14.22 -4.57 -2.22
N PRO A 122 15.49 -4.46 -1.78
CA PRO A 122 16.50 -5.47 -2.10
C PRO A 122 16.31 -6.78 -1.35
N PHE A 123 15.67 -6.76 -0.19
CA PHE A 123 15.52 -7.95 0.64
C PHE A 123 14.17 -8.61 0.40
N LYS A 124 14.23 -9.88 -0.01
CA LYS A 124 13.03 -10.68 -0.25
C LYS A 124 12.15 -10.75 1.00
N ALA A 125 12.77 -10.89 2.19
CA ALA A 125 12.05 -10.97 3.45
C ALA A 125 11.17 -9.74 3.69
N ASP A 126 11.65 -8.54 3.35
CA ASP A 126 10.90 -7.31 3.51
C ASP A 126 9.74 -7.21 2.52
N ARG A 127 9.97 -7.64 1.28
CA ARG A 127 8.91 -7.70 0.27
C ARG A 127 7.83 -8.70 0.67
N ASP A 128 8.23 -9.85 1.22
CA ASP A 128 7.29 -10.88 1.70
C ASP A 128 6.46 -10.37 2.88
N LYS A 129 7.05 -9.58 3.77
CA LYS A 129 6.31 -8.93 4.87
C LYS A 129 5.25 -7.96 4.34
N ALA A 130 5.59 -7.17 3.33
CA ALA A 130 4.63 -6.26 2.70
C ALA A 130 3.48 -7.03 2.04
N ARG A 131 3.81 -8.11 1.32
CA ARG A 131 2.81 -8.98 0.71
C ARG A 131 1.86 -9.58 1.74
N ALA A 132 2.39 -9.97 2.90
CA ALA A 132 1.61 -10.61 3.96
C ALA A 132 0.60 -9.67 4.64
N LEU A 133 0.69 -8.36 4.43
CA LEU A 133 -0.25 -7.38 4.97
C LEU A 133 -1.63 -7.45 4.31
N VAL A 134 -1.73 -8.03 3.14
CA VAL A 134 -2.95 -8.05 2.34
C VAL A 134 -3.24 -9.48 1.86
N GLU A 135 -4.43 -9.69 1.32
CA GLU A 135 -4.84 -10.99 0.82
C GLU A 135 -4.09 -11.37 -0.45
N ALA A 136 -3.99 -12.69 -0.68
CA ALA A 136 -3.43 -13.22 -1.93
C ALA A 136 -4.26 -12.71 -3.12
N GLY A 137 -3.56 -12.28 -4.16
CA GLY A 137 -4.18 -11.70 -5.35
C GLY A 137 -4.34 -10.18 -5.31
N ASP A 138 -4.21 -9.56 -4.14
CA ASP A 138 -4.24 -8.09 -4.02
C ASP A 138 -2.85 -7.47 -4.15
N PHE A 139 -1.80 -8.26 -4.09
CA PHE A 139 -0.41 -7.85 -4.22
C PHE A 139 0.23 -8.53 -5.42
N ILE A 140 0.71 -7.72 -6.34
CA ILE A 140 1.31 -8.17 -7.60
C ILE A 140 2.74 -7.67 -7.72
#